data_8839c82dc32d314c74bd639f943533f6
#
_entry.id   8839c82dc32d314c74bd639f943533f6
#
_cell.length_a   1.000
_cell.length_b   1.000
_cell.length_c   1.000
_cell.angle_alpha   90.00
_cell.angle_beta   90.00
_cell.angle_gamma   90.00
#
_symmetry.space_group_name_H-M   'P 1'
#
loop_
_entity.id
_entity.type
_entity.pdbx_description
1 polymer ?
#
loop_
_entity_poly.entity_id
_entity_poly.type
_entity_poly.pdbx_seq_one_letter_code
_entity_poly.pdbx_strand_id
1 'polypeptide(L)'
;MSKWFLRVVLVVFVLSMGVTLVSAQDDSQQCVTVSHRAASAWVRNFNPFAPDPINETQDMIYEPLILWNPVLGGEPTPWLATDWAYSDDLMSLTMNLQEGVLWNDGEPFTADDVVFTIELLQQYPELDRSGMLSFIESAEAASPTQVVFNLSKVYTQADTLIGQMNPVPAHIWSEIEDPVTFINENPVATGPFSIIQRFEDQVYELGANPTYWQEGKPQVPCLRYPAYPGNEQSNLALLDGTIDWAGHFVPDVDATYVAADPEHHNYFFWPGGGTVQLYANTTKAPFDDVNLRRAMSAAIDYDSVVNIGMYGYTIPANPAGLGPRYETWVDQAALDKGAEMGLNAYSPETAIAILDEAGYVDTNGDGFRETPAGEELAFNVQVVNGWTDWVTSVQIISQNFQDVGLNAQVVTPEFGEWLNNLQTGAYDVSIGWSDAGRSPWNYYYNVLYSGLIGEDGLRNAQLWSGWTSDEADALLDAFTSTADAEEQAEIVNQLQNLFVENVVAIPLFPGPTWYEWNTSRFTGFPTEEDYYTQGSPWRGNVHNSRLLIALNLVPVGQ
;
A
#
# COMPACT_ATOMS: atom_id res chain seq x y z
N MET A 1 51.06 71.72 -53.67
CA MET A 1 49.80 70.93 -53.60
C MET A 1 50.19 69.48 -53.51
N SER A 2 50.35 68.97 -52.28
CA SER A 2 50.74 67.58 -52.04
C SER A 2 49.79 66.98 -51.00
N LYS A 3 49.10 65.89 -51.33
CA LYS A 3 48.19 65.15 -50.44
C LYS A 3 49.00 64.08 -49.75
N TRP A 4 49.10 64.14 -48.44
CA TRP A 4 49.61 63.07 -47.60
C TRP A 4 48.51 62.05 -47.30
N PHE A 5 48.72 60.79 -47.61
CA PHE A 5 47.88 59.63 -47.21
C PHE A 5 48.42 59.07 -45.91
N LEU A 6 47.64 59.17 -44.86
CA LEU A 6 47.91 58.53 -43.57
C LEU A 6 47.28 57.16 -43.59
N ARG A 7 48.14 56.11 -43.57
CA ARG A 7 47.66 54.74 -43.43
C ARG A 7 47.57 54.39 -41.94
N VAL A 8 46.37 54.24 -41.42
CA VAL A 8 46.10 53.66 -40.09
C VAL A 8 46.05 52.15 -40.25
N VAL A 9 46.97 51.42 -39.62
CA VAL A 9 46.95 49.96 -39.47
C VAL A 9 46.12 49.65 -38.22
N LEU A 10 44.94 49.08 -38.41
CA LEU A 10 44.09 48.59 -37.33
C LEU A 10 44.54 47.15 -37.01
N VAL A 11 45.20 46.93 -35.86
CA VAL A 11 45.50 45.60 -35.34
C VAL A 11 44.24 45.14 -34.57
N VAL A 12 43.51 44.22 -35.14
CA VAL A 12 42.37 43.53 -34.46
C VAL A 12 42.96 42.40 -33.63
N PHE A 13 42.99 42.60 -32.30
CA PHE A 13 43.21 41.51 -31.33
C PHE A 13 41.90 40.71 -31.20
N VAL A 14 41.84 39.53 -31.83
CA VAL A 14 40.76 38.57 -31.55
C VAL A 14 41.10 37.83 -30.26
N LEU A 15 40.53 38.27 -29.15
CA LEU A 15 40.46 37.45 -27.95
C LEU A 15 39.48 36.31 -28.21
N SER A 16 39.98 35.12 -28.47
CA SER A 16 39.20 33.89 -28.39
C SER A 16 38.91 33.56 -26.91
N MET A 17 37.81 34.10 -26.34
CA MET A 17 37.23 33.53 -25.14
C MET A 17 36.70 32.14 -25.52
N GLY A 18 37.42 31.11 -25.13
CA GLY A 18 36.90 29.76 -25.09
C GLY A 18 35.76 29.71 -24.06
N VAL A 19 34.52 29.85 -24.52
CA VAL A 19 33.36 29.49 -23.74
C VAL A 19 33.39 27.98 -23.68
N THR A 20 33.93 27.40 -22.62
CA THR A 20 33.60 26.03 -22.21
C THR A 20 32.11 26.07 -21.90
N LEU A 21 31.30 25.60 -22.84
CA LEU A 21 29.96 25.15 -22.55
C LEU A 21 30.15 23.97 -21.57
N VAL A 22 30.09 24.25 -20.28
CA VAL A 22 29.69 23.26 -19.30
C VAL A 22 28.24 22.99 -19.68
N SER A 23 28.00 21.92 -20.43
CA SER A 23 26.66 21.36 -20.51
C SER A 23 26.26 21.10 -19.06
N ALA A 24 25.29 21.84 -18.54
CA ALA A 24 24.59 21.39 -17.36
C ALA A 24 24.07 19.99 -17.77
N GLN A 25 24.72 18.97 -17.24
CA GLN A 25 24.21 17.61 -17.34
C GLN A 25 22.84 17.69 -16.69
N ASP A 26 21.83 17.25 -17.42
CA ASP A 26 20.46 17.23 -16.88
C ASP A 26 20.47 16.22 -15.72
N ASP A 27 20.61 16.70 -14.48
CA ASP A 27 20.68 15.87 -13.29
C ASP A 27 19.46 14.94 -13.17
N SER A 28 18.36 15.25 -13.87
CA SER A 28 17.17 14.40 -13.95
C SER A 28 17.42 13.03 -14.60
N GLN A 29 18.46 12.90 -15.44
CA GLN A 29 18.83 11.62 -16.06
C GLN A 29 19.63 10.71 -15.12
N GLN A 30 20.06 11.18 -13.96
CA GLN A 30 20.81 10.38 -12.98
C GLN A 30 19.88 9.70 -11.97
N CYS A 31 18.66 10.23 -11.74
CA CYS A 31 17.69 9.62 -10.83
C CYS A 31 17.02 8.41 -11.48
N VAL A 32 16.72 7.41 -10.66
CA VAL A 32 15.78 6.34 -11.03
C VAL A 32 14.39 6.94 -11.05
N THR A 33 13.71 6.89 -12.17
CA THR A 33 12.34 7.39 -12.29
C THR A 33 11.36 6.27 -11.93
N VAL A 34 10.53 6.54 -10.93
CA VAL A 34 9.60 5.57 -10.34
C VAL A 34 8.16 6.00 -10.55
N SER A 35 7.28 5.08 -10.91
CA SER A 35 5.84 5.28 -10.96
C SER A 35 5.13 4.21 -10.13
N HIS A 36 4.43 4.61 -9.06
CA HIS A 36 3.85 3.68 -8.10
C HIS A 36 2.35 3.85 -7.88
N ARG A 37 1.78 5.03 -8.16
CA ARG A 37 0.33 5.27 -8.07
C ARG A 37 -0.12 6.41 -8.97
N ALA A 38 -1.40 6.42 -9.32
CA ALA A 38 -2.00 7.54 -10.00
C ALA A 38 -2.07 8.77 -9.07
N ALA A 39 -1.65 9.92 -9.57
CA ALA A 39 -1.77 11.21 -8.90
C ALA A 39 -1.80 12.34 -9.94
N SER A 40 -2.76 13.24 -9.83
CA SER A 40 -2.79 14.46 -10.66
C SER A 40 -1.81 15.52 -10.15
N ALA A 41 -1.50 15.47 -8.85
CA ALA A 41 -0.50 16.32 -8.19
C ALA A 41 -0.06 15.67 -6.87
N TRP A 42 1.15 15.98 -6.43
CA TRP A 42 1.67 15.56 -5.14
C TRP A 42 1.39 16.60 -4.06
N VAL A 43 0.95 16.15 -2.88
CA VAL A 43 0.80 16.98 -1.69
C VAL A 43 1.99 16.73 -0.78
N ARG A 44 2.74 17.79 -0.44
CA ARG A 44 3.93 17.69 0.40
C ARG A 44 3.54 17.37 1.86
N ASN A 45 3.68 16.13 2.23
CA ASN A 45 3.46 15.66 3.60
C ASN A 45 4.36 14.44 3.87
N PHE A 46 5.38 14.62 4.72
CA PHE A 46 6.32 13.58 5.13
C PHE A 46 6.15 13.20 6.61
N ASN A 47 4.95 13.40 7.19
CA ASN A 47 4.62 12.90 8.51
C ASN A 47 4.35 11.39 8.43
N PRO A 48 5.16 10.51 9.07
CA PRO A 48 4.97 9.05 8.98
C PRO A 48 3.68 8.55 9.63
N PHE A 49 3.03 9.38 10.44
CA PHE A 49 1.78 9.06 11.14
C PHE A 49 0.54 9.65 10.45
N ALA A 50 0.71 10.43 9.36
CA ALA A 50 -0.43 10.97 8.61
C ALA A 50 -1.25 9.85 7.95
N PRO A 51 -2.56 10.04 7.73
CA PRO A 51 -3.40 9.06 7.02
C PRO A 51 -2.98 8.77 5.57
N ASP A 52 -2.48 9.79 4.84
CA ASP A 52 -1.97 9.67 3.46
C ASP A 52 -0.70 10.54 3.29
N PRO A 53 0.45 10.10 3.82
CA PRO A 53 1.72 10.78 3.57
C PRO A 53 2.20 10.49 2.16
N ILE A 54 3.24 11.21 1.70
CA ILE A 54 4.04 10.76 0.55
C ILE A 54 4.48 9.31 0.82
N ASN A 55 4.24 8.43 -0.14
CA ASN A 55 4.37 6.97 0.03
C ASN A 55 5.76 6.55 0.52
N GLU A 56 6.82 7.22 0.09
CA GLU A 56 8.22 6.96 0.46
C GLU A 56 8.59 7.45 1.87
N THR A 57 7.69 8.15 2.54
CA THR A 57 7.90 8.59 3.93
C THR A 57 8.22 7.41 4.84
N GLN A 58 7.52 6.32 4.65
CA GLN A 58 7.75 5.07 5.37
C GLN A 58 8.63 4.18 4.49
N ASP A 59 9.72 3.67 5.04
CA ASP A 59 10.82 2.89 4.50
C ASP A 59 11.94 3.69 3.77
N MET A 60 11.70 4.43 2.71
CA MET A 60 12.77 5.17 2.01
C MET A 60 13.32 6.35 2.82
N ILE A 61 12.46 7.02 3.58
CA ILE A 61 12.81 8.16 4.45
C ILE A 61 12.95 7.71 5.90
N TYR A 62 11.89 7.17 6.52
CA TYR A 62 11.90 6.59 7.87
C TYR A 62 11.94 5.07 7.76
N GLU A 63 13.03 4.46 8.23
CA GLU A 63 13.20 3.00 8.16
C GLU A 63 12.44 2.29 9.29
N PRO A 64 11.98 1.05 9.05
CA PRO A 64 11.39 0.21 10.09
C PRO A 64 12.47 -0.38 11.01
N LEU A 65 12.07 -0.91 12.16
CA LEU A 65 12.97 -1.69 13.01
C LEU A 65 13.29 -3.06 12.41
N ILE A 66 12.29 -3.70 11.80
CA ILE A 66 12.39 -5.02 11.16
C ILE A 66 11.82 -4.92 9.74
N LEU A 67 12.52 -5.48 8.77
CA LEU A 67 12.06 -5.59 7.40
C LEU A 67 11.39 -6.96 7.19
N TRP A 68 10.24 -6.97 6.53
CA TRP A 68 9.53 -8.19 6.17
C TRP A 68 9.57 -8.40 4.67
N ASN A 69 10.02 -9.58 4.23
CA ASN A 69 10.09 -9.92 2.81
C ASN A 69 9.09 -11.04 2.49
N PRO A 70 7.95 -10.73 1.84
CA PRO A 70 6.91 -11.70 1.57
C PRO A 70 7.35 -12.83 0.65
N VAL A 71 8.34 -12.61 -0.20
CA VAL A 71 8.87 -13.58 -1.16
C VAL A 71 9.68 -14.68 -0.45
N LEU A 72 10.32 -14.34 0.67
CA LEU A 72 11.08 -15.30 1.48
C LEU A 72 10.19 -15.95 2.57
N GLY A 73 8.91 -16.16 2.30
CA GLY A 73 7.97 -16.78 3.25
C GLY A 73 7.48 -15.83 4.36
N GLY A 74 7.78 -14.53 4.25
CA GLY A 74 7.43 -13.55 5.28
C GLY A 74 8.33 -13.64 6.52
N GLU A 75 9.51 -14.24 6.41
CA GLU A 75 10.47 -14.27 7.50
C GLU A 75 11.02 -12.86 7.78
N PRO A 76 11.17 -12.50 9.06
CA PRO A 76 11.69 -11.20 9.44
C PRO A 76 13.17 -11.07 9.08
N THR A 77 13.53 -9.91 8.54
CA THR A 77 14.93 -9.56 8.22
C THR A 77 15.38 -8.46 9.17
N PRO A 78 16.47 -8.65 9.94
CA PRO A 78 17.06 -7.62 10.77
C PRO A 78 17.32 -6.34 9.97
N TRP A 79 16.96 -5.17 10.58
CA TRP A 79 17.16 -3.88 9.94
C TRP A 79 17.72 -2.87 10.93
N LEU A 80 16.93 -1.85 11.36
CA LEU A 80 17.36 -0.99 12.50
C LEU A 80 17.41 -1.77 13.81
N ALA A 81 16.62 -2.86 13.97
CA ALA A 81 16.84 -3.87 14.99
C ALA A 81 17.65 -5.03 14.41
N THR A 82 18.72 -5.44 15.12
CA THR A 82 19.62 -6.53 14.72
C THR A 82 19.11 -7.90 15.13
N ASP A 83 18.44 -7.96 16.26
CA ASP A 83 17.78 -9.14 16.81
C ASP A 83 16.73 -8.74 17.85
N TRP A 84 15.85 -9.69 18.20
CA TRP A 84 14.80 -9.48 19.21
C TRP A 84 14.37 -10.79 19.84
N ALA A 85 13.87 -10.71 21.05
CA ALA A 85 13.37 -11.86 21.79
C ALA A 85 12.25 -11.47 22.75
N TYR A 86 11.25 -12.34 22.85
CA TYR A 86 10.26 -12.27 23.92
C TYR A 86 10.83 -12.82 25.22
N SER A 87 10.33 -12.32 26.36
CA SER A 87 10.51 -12.95 27.66
C SER A 87 9.79 -14.31 27.71
N ASP A 88 10.17 -15.16 28.68
CA ASP A 88 9.58 -16.50 28.87
C ASP A 88 8.05 -16.45 29.08
N ASP A 89 7.54 -15.39 29.69
CA ASP A 89 6.11 -15.16 29.95
C ASP A 89 5.40 -14.40 28.82
N LEU A 90 6.11 -14.06 27.74
CA LEU A 90 5.63 -13.30 26.59
C LEU A 90 5.08 -11.90 26.94
N MET A 91 5.45 -11.35 28.11
CA MET A 91 4.98 -10.04 28.57
C MET A 91 5.96 -8.91 28.26
N SER A 92 7.10 -9.21 27.66
CA SER A 92 8.01 -8.19 27.14
C SER A 92 8.70 -8.65 25.86
N LEU A 93 9.05 -7.68 25.01
CA LEU A 93 9.83 -7.86 23.79
C LEU A 93 11.08 -6.98 23.90
N THR A 94 12.25 -7.59 23.87
CA THR A 94 13.54 -6.89 23.83
C THR A 94 14.05 -6.84 22.41
N MET A 95 14.48 -5.66 21.93
CA MET A 95 15.12 -5.46 20.63
C MET A 95 16.50 -4.85 20.82
N ASN A 96 17.51 -5.39 20.14
CA ASN A 96 18.83 -4.78 20.01
C ASN A 96 18.88 -3.98 18.70
N LEU A 97 19.40 -2.76 18.76
CA LEU A 97 19.44 -1.83 17.66
C LEU A 97 20.80 -1.83 16.96
N GLN A 98 20.81 -1.49 15.69
CA GLN A 98 22.01 -1.32 14.88
C GLN A 98 22.87 -0.17 15.43
N GLU A 99 24.16 -0.44 15.67
CA GLU A 99 25.11 0.57 16.12
C GLU A 99 25.53 1.50 14.97
N GLY A 100 25.79 2.76 15.31
CA GLY A 100 26.37 3.74 14.37
C GLY A 100 25.41 4.31 13.33
N VAL A 101 24.12 4.04 13.45
CA VAL A 101 23.09 4.68 12.62
C VAL A 101 22.98 6.15 13.01
N LEU A 102 22.94 7.03 11.99
CA LEU A 102 22.76 8.46 12.17
C LEU A 102 21.47 8.92 11.50
N TRP A 103 20.82 9.90 12.11
CA TRP A 103 19.85 10.73 11.42
C TRP A 103 20.57 11.54 10.32
N ASN A 104 19.85 11.99 9.30
CA ASN A 104 20.45 12.71 8.15
C ASN A 104 20.95 14.13 8.51
N ASP A 105 20.69 14.61 9.73
CA ASP A 105 21.29 15.83 10.31
C ASP A 105 22.58 15.56 11.10
N GLY A 106 22.96 14.28 11.25
CA GLY A 106 24.20 13.82 11.88
C GLY A 106 24.08 13.43 13.36
N GLU A 107 22.92 13.63 13.98
CA GLU A 107 22.68 13.12 15.34
C GLU A 107 22.53 11.59 15.36
N PRO A 108 22.94 10.89 16.44
CA PRO A 108 22.85 9.43 16.51
C PRO A 108 21.39 8.96 16.69
N PHE A 109 20.99 7.90 15.97
CA PHE A 109 19.79 7.14 16.26
C PHE A 109 20.05 6.21 17.45
N THR A 110 19.18 6.24 18.45
CA THR A 110 19.33 5.46 19.69
C THR A 110 18.00 4.87 20.16
N ALA A 111 18.10 4.03 21.21
CA ALA A 111 16.94 3.48 21.90
C ALA A 111 16.00 4.57 22.46
N ASP A 112 16.53 5.75 22.83
CA ASP A 112 15.73 6.86 23.33
C ASP A 112 14.76 7.40 22.25
N ASP A 113 15.12 7.36 20.95
CA ASP A 113 14.23 7.76 19.86
C ASP A 113 13.07 6.78 19.68
N VAL A 114 13.34 5.48 19.86
CA VAL A 114 12.32 4.42 19.81
C VAL A 114 11.35 4.56 20.97
N VAL A 115 11.87 4.76 22.19
CA VAL A 115 11.06 5.01 23.39
C VAL A 115 10.22 6.26 23.23
N PHE A 116 10.84 7.36 22.80
CA PHE A 116 10.14 8.62 22.53
C PHE A 116 8.99 8.43 21.53
N THR A 117 9.20 7.61 20.49
CA THR A 117 8.14 7.35 19.50
C THR A 117 6.92 6.69 20.15
N ILE A 118 7.11 5.72 21.04
CA ILE A 118 6.00 5.10 21.81
C ILE A 118 5.32 6.12 22.74
N GLU A 119 6.12 6.93 23.46
CA GLU A 119 5.58 7.98 24.32
C GLU A 119 4.77 9.03 23.52
N LEU A 120 5.23 9.38 22.33
CA LEU A 120 4.52 10.28 21.42
C LEU A 120 3.15 9.70 21.01
N LEU A 121 3.09 8.41 20.66
CA LEU A 121 1.83 7.74 20.35
C LEU A 121 0.90 7.70 21.59
N GLN A 122 1.43 7.45 22.79
CA GLN A 122 0.64 7.46 24.02
C GLN A 122 0.10 8.85 24.36
N GLN A 123 0.85 9.90 24.04
CA GLN A 123 0.42 11.28 24.23
C GLN A 123 -0.60 11.73 23.20
N TYR A 124 -0.50 11.22 21.96
CA TYR A 124 -1.36 11.53 20.82
C TYR A 124 -1.86 10.24 20.16
N PRO A 125 -2.89 9.57 20.75
CA PRO A 125 -3.37 8.27 20.26
C PRO A 125 -3.87 8.29 18.81
N GLU A 126 -4.24 9.45 18.28
CA GLU A 126 -4.62 9.64 16.87
C GLU A 126 -3.48 9.31 15.89
N LEU A 127 -2.23 9.29 16.36
CA LEU A 127 -1.06 8.91 15.56
C LEU A 127 -0.87 7.38 15.47
N ASP A 128 -1.50 6.60 16.37
CA ASP A 128 -1.40 5.13 16.37
C ASP A 128 -2.31 4.50 15.31
N ARG A 129 -1.84 4.50 14.06
CA ARG A 129 -2.58 3.94 12.91
C ARG A 129 -2.56 2.41 12.86
N SER A 130 -1.68 1.77 13.62
CA SER A 130 -1.50 0.31 13.66
C SER A 130 -2.09 -0.36 14.89
N GLY A 131 -2.62 0.40 15.85
CA GLY A 131 -3.25 -0.13 17.06
C GLY A 131 -2.25 -0.69 18.09
N MET A 132 -1.00 -0.23 18.07
CA MET A 132 0.05 -0.70 18.97
C MET A 132 -0.25 -0.42 20.46
N LEU A 133 -0.96 0.67 20.74
CA LEU A 133 -1.34 1.03 22.11
C LEU A 133 -2.33 0.04 22.75
N SER A 134 -2.94 -0.86 21.96
CA SER A 134 -3.83 -1.90 22.49
C SER A 134 -3.08 -3.01 23.26
N PHE A 135 -1.76 -3.11 23.09
CA PHE A 135 -0.93 -4.15 23.73
C PHE A 135 0.39 -3.65 24.31
N ILE A 136 0.87 -2.44 23.97
CA ILE A 136 2.08 -1.85 24.58
C ILE A 136 1.68 -1.08 25.84
N GLU A 137 2.28 -1.45 27.00
CA GLU A 137 2.15 -0.70 28.25
C GLU A 137 3.21 0.41 28.34
N SER A 138 4.47 0.09 28.03
CA SER A 138 5.58 1.03 28.06
C SER A 138 6.74 0.56 27.19
N ALA A 139 7.67 1.46 26.89
CA ALA A 139 8.98 1.15 26.31
C ALA A 139 10.08 1.76 27.18
N GLU A 140 11.22 1.09 27.32
CA GLU A 140 12.36 1.53 28.11
C GLU A 140 13.67 1.33 27.35
N ALA A 141 14.54 2.33 27.36
CA ALA A 141 15.90 2.23 26.85
C ALA A 141 16.81 1.58 27.92
N ALA A 142 17.09 0.29 27.78
CA ALA A 142 18.00 -0.43 28.69
C ALA A 142 19.47 -0.03 28.44
N SER A 143 19.79 0.40 27.22
CA SER A 143 21.07 0.98 26.82
C SER A 143 20.84 1.84 25.56
N PRO A 144 21.82 2.61 25.07
CA PRO A 144 21.66 3.36 23.81
C PRO A 144 21.27 2.50 22.60
N THR A 145 21.50 1.19 22.64
CA THR A 145 21.22 0.25 21.55
C THR A 145 20.31 -0.90 21.96
N GLN A 146 19.55 -0.77 23.06
CA GLN A 146 18.62 -1.80 23.48
C GLN A 146 17.33 -1.19 24.02
N VAL A 147 16.20 -1.61 23.45
CA VAL A 147 14.85 -1.24 23.88
C VAL A 147 14.13 -2.46 24.43
N VAL A 148 13.41 -2.28 25.54
CA VAL A 148 12.49 -3.27 26.11
C VAL A 148 11.08 -2.69 26.02
N PHE A 149 10.20 -3.38 25.31
CA PHE A 149 8.78 -3.08 25.25
C PHE A 149 8.06 -3.95 26.28
N ASN A 150 7.40 -3.35 27.25
CA ASN A 150 6.55 -4.04 28.21
C ASN A 150 5.13 -4.12 27.63
N LEU A 151 4.55 -5.31 27.61
CA LEU A 151 3.23 -5.56 27.04
C LEU A 151 2.18 -5.61 28.15
N SER A 152 1.01 -5.03 27.90
CA SER A 152 -0.14 -5.07 28.82
C SER A 152 -0.86 -6.43 28.81
N LYS A 153 -0.61 -7.24 27.76
CA LYS A 153 -1.13 -8.60 27.57
C LYS A 153 -0.15 -9.41 26.71
N VAL A 154 -0.24 -10.74 26.76
CA VAL A 154 0.48 -11.57 25.78
C VAL A 154 0.04 -11.19 24.38
N TYR A 155 1.02 -10.89 23.52
CA TYR A 155 0.75 -10.49 22.14
C TYR A 155 1.86 -11.00 21.21
N THR A 156 1.65 -12.20 20.65
CA THR A 156 2.66 -12.91 19.84
C THR A 156 2.94 -12.28 18.47
N GLN A 157 2.18 -11.26 18.08
CA GLN A 157 2.41 -10.47 16.87
C GLN A 157 3.06 -9.10 17.16
N ALA A 158 3.52 -8.86 18.41
CA ALA A 158 4.14 -7.58 18.79
C ALA A 158 5.40 -7.30 17.95
N ASP A 159 6.23 -8.30 17.67
CA ASP A 159 7.40 -8.16 16.81
C ASP A 159 7.03 -7.71 15.38
N THR A 160 5.90 -8.17 14.86
CA THR A 160 5.41 -7.77 13.53
C THR A 160 4.99 -6.30 13.51
N LEU A 161 4.17 -5.85 14.46
CA LEU A 161 3.64 -4.48 14.47
C LEU A 161 4.71 -3.47 14.94
N ILE A 162 5.43 -3.76 16.02
CA ILE A 162 6.53 -2.92 16.52
C ILE A 162 7.67 -2.88 15.49
N GLY A 163 7.97 -4.02 14.86
CA GLY A 163 9.01 -4.10 13.82
C GLY A 163 8.75 -3.21 12.61
N GLN A 164 7.49 -2.95 12.28
CA GLN A 164 7.08 -2.05 11.18
C GLN A 164 7.01 -0.58 11.60
N MET A 165 7.16 -0.26 12.88
CA MET A 165 7.18 1.11 13.36
C MET A 165 8.32 1.90 12.69
N ASN A 166 8.04 3.14 12.35
CA ASN A 166 9.02 4.10 11.86
C ASN A 166 9.41 5.04 13.02
N PRO A 167 10.53 4.82 13.71
CA PRO A 167 10.98 5.71 14.78
C PRO A 167 11.20 7.13 14.25
N VAL A 168 10.93 8.12 15.08
CA VAL A 168 11.15 9.53 14.76
C VAL A 168 12.18 10.17 15.70
N PRO A 169 12.97 11.16 15.24
CA PRO A 169 14.03 11.75 16.06
C PRO A 169 13.46 12.58 17.22
N ALA A 170 13.75 12.15 18.44
CA ALA A 170 13.27 12.79 19.67
C ALA A 170 13.67 14.28 19.75
N HIS A 171 14.88 14.62 19.32
CA HIS A 171 15.41 16.00 19.33
C HIS A 171 14.67 16.96 18.41
N ILE A 172 13.91 16.45 17.41
CA ILE A 172 13.07 17.25 16.53
C ILE A 172 11.61 17.20 16.99
N TRP A 173 11.07 15.98 17.17
CA TRP A 173 9.63 15.80 17.40
C TRP A 173 9.17 16.24 18.79
N SER A 174 10.06 16.29 19.79
CA SER A 174 9.74 16.84 21.12
C SER A 174 9.43 18.35 21.11
N GLU A 175 9.87 19.08 20.08
CA GLU A 175 9.63 20.51 19.90
C GLU A 175 8.37 20.81 19.05
N ILE A 176 7.69 19.78 18.52
CA ILE A 176 6.50 19.94 17.69
C ILE A 176 5.27 20.12 18.60
N GLU A 177 4.63 21.28 18.52
CA GLU A 177 3.48 21.61 19.35
C GLU A 177 2.23 20.78 19.01
N ASP A 178 2.01 20.49 17.72
CA ASP A 178 0.90 19.68 17.23
C ASP A 178 1.40 18.63 16.21
N PRO A 179 1.80 17.43 16.66
CA PRO A 179 2.31 16.39 15.79
C PRO A 179 1.22 15.75 14.90
N VAL A 180 -0.07 15.88 15.23
CA VAL A 180 -1.18 15.32 14.46
C VAL A 180 -1.34 16.04 13.12
N THR A 181 -1.23 17.35 13.12
CA THR A 181 -1.36 18.19 11.91
C THR A 181 -0.01 18.60 11.29
N PHE A 182 1.10 18.18 11.89
CA PHE A 182 2.43 18.47 11.39
C PHE A 182 2.70 17.78 10.05
N ILE A 183 2.99 18.54 8.98
CA ILE A 183 3.22 18.00 7.63
C ILE A 183 4.67 17.59 7.37
N ASN A 184 5.61 17.91 8.28
CA ASN A 184 7.02 17.50 8.24
C ASN A 184 7.69 17.74 6.88
N GLU A 185 7.67 18.97 6.39
CA GLU A 185 8.15 19.32 5.04
C GLU A 185 9.60 18.90 4.73
N ASN A 186 10.47 18.87 5.75
CA ASN A 186 11.88 18.53 5.62
C ASN A 186 12.23 17.47 6.68
N PRO A 187 11.99 16.19 6.40
CA PRO A 187 12.14 15.12 7.37
C PRO A 187 13.60 14.92 7.80
N VAL A 188 13.82 14.77 9.10
CA VAL A 188 15.06 14.24 9.68
C VAL A 188 14.83 12.76 9.91
N ALA A 189 15.57 11.89 9.21
CA ALA A 189 15.31 10.47 9.14
C ALA A 189 16.58 9.65 8.89
N THR A 190 16.52 8.33 9.07
CA THR A 190 17.68 7.43 8.89
C THR A 190 17.79 6.87 7.47
N GLY A 191 16.70 6.90 6.70
CA GLY A 191 16.57 6.15 5.46
C GLY A 191 17.53 6.54 4.33
N PRO A 192 17.71 5.66 3.33
CA PRO A 192 18.70 5.84 2.26
C PRO A 192 18.36 6.99 1.31
N PHE A 193 17.11 7.44 1.25
CA PHE A 193 16.66 8.53 0.38
C PHE A 193 15.88 9.58 1.17
N SER A 194 16.49 10.11 2.23
CA SER A 194 15.86 11.04 3.16
C SER A 194 16.07 12.53 2.83
N ILE A 195 16.76 12.84 1.72
CA ILE A 195 17.04 14.24 1.32
C ILE A 195 16.01 14.70 0.29
N ILE A 196 15.19 15.69 0.63
CA ILE A 196 14.25 16.27 -0.32
C ILE A 196 15.00 17.22 -1.25
N GLN A 197 15.40 16.74 -2.45
CA GLN A 197 16.14 17.56 -3.43
C GLN A 197 15.21 18.50 -4.20
N ARG A 198 14.00 18.05 -4.49
CA ARG A 198 12.98 18.80 -5.22
C ARG A 198 11.59 18.41 -4.72
N PHE A 199 10.69 19.37 -4.65
CA PHE A 199 9.27 19.11 -4.45
C PHE A 199 8.42 20.15 -5.18
N GLU A 200 7.70 19.70 -6.18
CA GLU A 200 6.70 20.45 -6.95
C GLU A 200 5.46 19.58 -7.11
N ASP A 201 4.33 20.19 -7.41
CA ASP A 201 3.05 19.46 -7.55
C ASP A 201 3.13 18.29 -8.56
N GLN A 202 3.96 18.42 -9.59
CA GLN A 202 4.06 17.42 -10.68
C GLN A 202 5.25 16.47 -10.53
N VAL A 203 6.17 16.72 -9.60
CA VAL A 203 7.34 15.86 -9.42
C VAL A 203 8.01 16.13 -8.08
N TYR A 204 8.46 15.06 -7.41
CA TYR A 204 9.41 15.19 -6.32
C TYR A 204 10.62 14.27 -6.53
N GLU A 205 11.73 14.63 -5.89
CA GLU A 205 13.00 13.91 -5.98
C GLU A 205 13.57 13.73 -4.58
N LEU A 206 13.88 12.48 -4.26
CA LEU A 206 14.50 12.07 -3.01
C LEU A 206 15.96 11.75 -3.27
N GLY A 207 16.88 12.50 -2.69
CA GLY A 207 18.30 12.29 -2.80
C GLY A 207 18.83 11.26 -1.84
N ALA A 208 19.92 10.63 -2.23
CA ALA A 208 20.67 9.70 -1.39
C ALA A 208 21.12 10.37 -0.08
N ASN A 209 20.95 9.67 1.02
CA ASN A 209 21.45 10.07 2.34
C ASN A 209 22.97 9.87 2.40
N PRO A 210 23.78 10.94 2.53
CA PRO A 210 25.24 10.82 2.52
C PRO A 210 25.80 10.15 3.78
N THR A 211 25.01 10.06 4.84
CA THR A 211 25.37 9.44 6.12
C THR A 211 24.68 8.10 6.34
N TYR A 212 24.18 7.46 5.26
CA TYR A 212 23.47 6.21 5.37
C TYR A 212 24.36 5.11 6.00
N TRP A 213 23.80 4.34 6.91
CA TRP A 213 24.54 3.41 7.75
C TRP A 213 25.10 2.19 7.02
N GLN A 214 24.53 1.80 5.87
CA GLN A 214 25.09 0.72 5.04
C GLN A 214 26.16 1.27 4.10
N GLU A 215 27.41 0.83 4.29
CA GLU A 215 28.55 1.31 3.50
C GLU A 215 28.36 1.09 1.99
N GLY A 216 28.57 2.14 1.20
CA GLY A 216 28.44 2.12 -0.25
C GLY A 216 27.00 2.08 -0.77
N LYS A 217 26.01 2.32 0.09
CA LYS A 217 24.59 2.37 -0.28
C LYS A 217 23.99 3.76 0.02
N PRO A 218 22.95 4.14 -0.72
CA PRO A 218 22.54 3.60 -2.01
C PRO A 218 23.55 3.91 -3.11
N GLN A 219 23.56 3.15 -4.22
CA GLN A 219 24.48 3.37 -5.33
C GLN A 219 23.93 4.32 -6.40
N VAL A 220 22.62 4.58 -6.37
CA VAL A 220 21.96 5.58 -7.22
C VAL A 220 21.82 6.89 -6.45
N PRO A 221 22.01 8.05 -7.10
CA PRO A 221 22.04 9.34 -6.40
C PRO A 221 20.68 9.84 -5.94
N CYS A 222 19.60 9.40 -6.59
CA CYS A 222 18.24 9.87 -6.30
C CYS A 222 17.15 8.97 -6.90
N LEU A 223 15.95 9.07 -6.30
CA LEU A 223 14.70 8.56 -6.84
C LEU A 223 13.83 9.74 -7.26
N ARG A 224 13.16 9.65 -8.42
CA ARG A 224 12.31 10.68 -8.98
C ARG A 224 10.90 10.15 -9.21
N TYR A 225 9.90 10.89 -8.77
CA TYR A 225 8.50 10.51 -8.79
C TYR A 225 7.65 11.55 -9.53
N PRO A 226 7.48 11.44 -10.86
CA PRO A 226 6.54 12.28 -11.60
C PRO A 226 5.08 11.90 -11.27
N ALA A 227 4.20 12.89 -11.29
CA ALA A 227 2.76 12.66 -11.13
C ALA A 227 2.13 12.27 -12.47
N TYR A 228 1.43 11.15 -12.49
CA TYR A 228 0.61 10.71 -13.61
C TYR A 228 -0.83 10.53 -13.16
N PRO A 229 -1.82 11.16 -13.82
CA PRO A 229 -3.22 11.11 -13.38
C PRO A 229 -3.88 9.73 -13.53
N GLY A 230 -3.26 8.80 -14.24
CA GLY A 230 -3.77 7.46 -14.42
C GLY A 230 -2.88 6.57 -15.26
N ASN A 231 -3.28 5.31 -15.43
CA ASN A 231 -2.51 4.28 -16.12
C ASN A 231 -2.14 4.65 -17.57
N GLU A 232 -3.02 5.35 -18.28
CA GLU A 232 -2.75 5.73 -19.69
C GLU A 232 -1.51 6.61 -19.83
N GLN A 233 -1.35 7.62 -18.98
CA GLN A 233 -0.23 8.55 -19.01
C GLN A 233 1.07 7.90 -18.52
N SER A 234 0.99 7.10 -17.46
CA SER A 234 2.14 6.36 -16.96
C SER A 234 2.59 5.28 -17.93
N ASN A 235 1.67 4.58 -18.62
CA ASN A 235 2.01 3.62 -19.67
C ASN A 235 2.75 4.26 -20.85
N LEU A 236 2.36 5.47 -21.28
CA LEU A 236 3.10 6.18 -22.32
C LEU A 236 4.54 6.51 -21.89
N ALA A 237 4.74 6.95 -20.65
CA ALA A 237 6.07 7.25 -20.10
C ALA A 237 6.91 5.99 -19.83
N LEU A 238 6.26 4.86 -19.53
CA LEU A 238 6.90 3.56 -19.40
C LEU A 238 7.39 3.05 -20.77
N LEU A 239 6.54 3.15 -21.79
CA LEU A 239 6.82 2.75 -23.18
C LEU A 239 7.96 3.54 -23.82
N ASP A 240 8.08 4.84 -23.55
CA ASP A 240 9.14 5.69 -24.09
C ASP A 240 10.45 5.64 -23.31
N GLY A 241 10.50 4.81 -22.23
CA GLY A 241 11.69 4.61 -21.39
C GLY A 241 11.95 5.74 -20.39
N THR A 242 11.00 6.64 -20.15
CA THR A 242 11.11 7.69 -19.13
C THR A 242 11.04 7.10 -17.73
N ILE A 243 10.25 6.04 -17.51
CA ILE A 243 10.12 5.33 -16.25
C ILE A 243 11.06 4.13 -16.23
N ASP A 244 11.85 3.98 -15.15
CA ASP A 244 12.76 2.85 -14.95
C ASP A 244 12.13 1.73 -14.11
N TRP A 245 11.23 2.10 -13.19
CA TRP A 245 10.61 1.19 -12.24
C TRP A 245 9.14 1.58 -12.04
N ALA A 246 8.25 0.68 -12.39
CA ALA A 246 6.81 0.90 -12.34
C ALA A 246 6.08 -0.20 -11.58
N GLY A 247 4.87 0.13 -11.11
CA GLY A 247 3.94 -0.79 -10.48
C GLY A 247 2.52 -0.36 -10.78
N HIS A 248 2.09 -0.52 -12.03
CA HIS A 248 0.74 -0.18 -12.46
C HIS A 248 0.27 -1.08 -13.61
N PHE A 249 -1.02 -1.12 -13.83
CA PHE A 249 -1.61 -1.97 -14.86
C PHE A 249 -1.19 -1.56 -16.28
N VAL A 250 -0.64 -2.51 -17.04
CA VAL A 250 -0.31 -2.38 -18.48
C VAL A 250 -1.16 -3.38 -19.27
N PRO A 251 -2.11 -2.92 -20.09
CA PRO A 251 -2.92 -3.82 -20.91
C PRO A 251 -2.06 -4.52 -21.97
N ASP A 252 -2.21 -5.85 -22.10
CA ASP A 252 -1.46 -6.70 -23.05
C ASP A 252 0.06 -6.39 -23.02
N VAL A 253 0.64 -6.57 -21.82
CA VAL A 253 2.01 -6.13 -21.50
C VAL A 253 3.06 -6.67 -22.46
N ASP A 254 2.91 -7.92 -22.94
CA ASP A 254 3.82 -8.52 -23.90
C ASP A 254 3.79 -7.82 -25.27
N ALA A 255 2.58 -7.56 -25.79
CA ALA A 255 2.40 -6.95 -27.09
C ALA A 255 2.64 -5.42 -27.09
N THR A 256 2.49 -4.77 -25.94
CA THR A 256 2.65 -3.32 -25.79
C THR A 256 4.04 -2.97 -25.25
N TYR A 257 4.34 -3.30 -24.01
CA TYR A 257 5.55 -2.85 -23.32
C TYR A 257 6.79 -3.66 -23.73
N VAL A 258 6.75 -5.00 -23.60
CA VAL A 258 7.91 -5.83 -23.91
C VAL A 258 8.27 -5.76 -25.41
N ALA A 259 7.27 -5.79 -26.29
CA ALA A 259 7.52 -5.72 -27.74
C ALA A 259 8.13 -4.38 -28.19
N ALA A 260 7.99 -3.30 -27.43
CA ALA A 260 8.56 -1.99 -27.76
C ALA A 260 10.09 -1.95 -27.60
N ASP A 261 10.65 -2.63 -26.61
CA ASP A 261 12.08 -2.82 -26.39
C ASP A 261 12.37 -4.16 -25.70
N PRO A 262 12.40 -5.29 -26.44
CA PRO A 262 12.55 -6.62 -25.87
C PRO A 262 13.90 -6.87 -25.16
N GLU A 263 14.88 -5.98 -25.32
CA GLU A 263 16.20 -6.09 -24.66
C GLU A 263 16.17 -5.50 -23.25
N HIS A 264 15.34 -4.46 -23.02
CA HIS A 264 15.38 -3.71 -21.76
C HIS A 264 14.06 -3.68 -21.00
N HIS A 265 12.91 -3.84 -21.68
CA HIS A 265 11.60 -3.80 -21.07
C HIS A 265 11.24 -5.17 -20.48
N ASN A 266 10.98 -5.20 -19.18
CA ASN A 266 10.74 -6.42 -18.43
C ASN A 266 9.54 -6.23 -17.48
N TYR A 267 8.86 -7.33 -17.13
CA TYR A 267 7.82 -7.35 -16.11
C TYR A 267 7.77 -8.69 -15.39
N PHE A 268 7.23 -8.71 -14.19
CA PHE A 268 6.88 -9.92 -13.46
C PHE A 268 5.76 -9.63 -12.46
N PHE A 269 4.58 -10.20 -12.67
CA PHE A 269 3.42 -10.00 -11.79
C PHE A 269 3.34 -11.13 -10.77
N TRP A 270 3.98 -10.93 -9.62
CA TRP A 270 3.96 -11.92 -8.55
C TRP A 270 2.54 -12.11 -8.00
N PRO A 271 2.02 -13.38 -7.88
CA PRO A 271 0.64 -13.65 -7.47
C PRO A 271 0.41 -13.58 -5.95
N GLY A 272 1.40 -13.17 -5.17
CA GLY A 272 1.37 -13.16 -3.70
C GLY A 272 0.83 -11.86 -3.08
N GLY A 273 0.18 -10.99 -3.84
CA GLY A 273 -0.45 -9.76 -3.35
C GLY A 273 -1.64 -9.99 -2.42
N GLY A 274 -2.22 -8.91 -1.93
CA GLY A 274 -3.49 -8.95 -1.19
C GLY A 274 -4.68 -9.25 -2.10
N THR A 275 -5.87 -9.35 -1.53
CA THR A 275 -7.09 -9.59 -2.29
C THR A 275 -7.79 -8.27 -2.61
N VAL A 276 -8.15 -8.07 -3.87
CA VAL A 276 -9.04 -6.98 -4.30
C VAL A 276 -10.48 -7.42 -4.08
N GLN A 277 -11.29 -6.55 -3.47
CA GLN A 277 -12.65 -6.88 -3.06
C GLN A 277 -13.57 -5.66 -3.10
N LEU A 278 -14.87 -5.89 -3.10
CA LEU A 278 -15.87 -4.85 -2.89
C LEU A 278 -16.18 -4.71 -1.41
N TYR A 279 -16.15 -3.48 -0.94
CA TYR A 279 -16.59 -3.07 0.39
C TYR A 279 -17.96 -2.40 0.26
N ALA A 280 -19.01 -3.08 0.69
CA ALA A 280 -20.29 -2.44 0.95
C ALA A 280 -20.22 -1.79 2.34
N ASN A 281 -20.71 -0.55 2.48
CA ASN A 281 -20.67 0.16 3.76
C ASN A 281 -21.73 -0.40 4.72
N THR A 282 -21.36 -1.37 5.55
CA THR A 282 -22.27 -2.08 6.45
C THR A 282 -22.86 -1.21 7.57
N THR A 283 -22.35 0.01 7.76
CA THR A 283 -22.92 0.96 8.73
C THR A 283 -24.04 1.81 8.13
N LYS A 284 -24.37 1.59 6.85
CA LYS A 284 -25.35 2.35 6.09
C LYS A 284 -26.42 1.42 5.51
N ALA A 285 -27.70 1.65 5.83
CA ALA A 285 -28.79 0.95 5.18
C ALA A 285 -28.83 1.28 3.67
N PRO A 286 -29.17 0.31 2.78
CA PRO A 286 -29.53 -1.07 3.11
C PRO A 286 -28.34 -2.05 3.10
N PHE A 287 -27.08 -1.58 3.05
CA PHE A 287 -25.88 -2.45 2.98
C PHE A 287 -25.56 -3.15 4.30
N ASP A 288 -26.25 -2.82 5.40
CA ASP A 288 -26.28 -3.57 6.66
C ASP A 288 -27.00 -4.94 6.52
N ASP A 289 -27.88 -5.10 5.50
CA ASP A 289 -28.52 -6.38 5.21
C ASP A 289 -27.55 -7.35 4.52
N VAL A 290 -27.24 -8.45 5.21
CA VAL A 290 -26.38 -9.51 4.67
C VAL A 290 -26.97 -10.16 3.41
N ASN A 291 -28.30 -10.24 3.26
CA ASN A 291 -28.93 -10.82 2.07
C ASN A 291 -28.70 -9.96 0.83
N LEU A 292 -28.72 -8.61 0.97
CA LEU A 292 -28.33 -7.73 -0.12
C LEU A 292 -26.90 -7.98 -0.55
N ARG A 293 -25.94 -8.08 0.40
CA ARG A 293 -24.55 -8.35 0.09
C ARG A 293 -24.32 -9.74 -0.53
N ARG A 294 -25.09 -10.76 -0.09
CA ARG A 294 -25.11 -12.10 -0.72
C ARG A 294 -25.58 -12.04 -2.16
N ALA A 295 -26.68 -11.33 -2.42
CA ALA A 295 -27.22 -11.16 -3.75
C ALA A 295 -26.23 -10.41 -4.67
N MET A 296 -25.57 -9.36 -4.15
CA MET A 296 -24.50 -8.66 -4.88
C MET A 296 -23.37 -9.64 -5.25
N SER A 297 -22.90 -10.49 -4.33
CA SER A 297 -21.87 -11.47 -4.64
C SER A 297 -22.30 -12.48 -5.73
N ALA A 298 -23.53 -13.00 -5.64
CA ALA A 298 -24.07 -13.93 -6.64
C ALA A 298 -24.32 -13.29 -8.02
N ALA A 299 -24.48 -11.97 -8.09
CA ALA A 299 -24.70 -11.25 -9.34
C ALA A 299 -23.42 -11.03 -10.16
N ILE A 300 -22.23 -11.09 -9.56
CA ILE A 300 -20.97 -10.73 -10.21
C ILE A 300 -20.48 -11.84 -11.14
N ASP A 301 -20.20 -11.48 -12.40
CA ASP A 301 -19.48 -12.32 -13.36
C ASP A 301 -17.96 -12.19 -13.14
N TYR A 302 -17.43 -13.00 -12.21
CA TYR A 302 -16.01 -12.99 -11.84
C TYR A 302 -15.09 -13.33 -12.99
N ASP A 303 -15.52 -14.21 -13.90
CA ASP A 303 -14.74 -14.57 -15.09
C ASP A 303 -14.59 -13.38 -16.04
N SER A 304 -15.66 -12.60 -16.24
CA SER A 304 -15.59 -11.35 -17.04
C SER A 304 -14.74 -10.29 -16.34
N VAL A 305 -14.85 -10.14 -15.03
CA VAL A 305 -14.00 -9.22 -14.26
C VAL A 305 -12.52 -9.57 -14.43
N VAL A 306 -12.15 -10.86 -14.31
CA VAL A 306 -10.77 -11.31 -14.46
C VAL A 306 -10.29 -11.22 -15.91
N ASN A 307 -11.05 -11.77 -16.86
CA ASN A 307 -10.57 -11.90 -18.25
C ASN A 307 -10.65 -10.60 -19.05
N ILE A 308 -11.60 -9.72 -18.73
CA ILE A 308 -11.78 -8.44 -19.46
C ILE A 308 -11.19 -7.29 -18.63
N GLY A 309 -11.58 -7.15 -17.34
CA GLY A 309 -11.10 -6.09 -16.48
C GLY A 309 -9.61 -6.19 -16.22
N MET A 310 -9.15 -7.40 -15.88
CA MET A 310 -7.77 -7.67 -15.46
C MET A 310 -6.90 -8.34 -16.54
N TYR A 311 -7.36 -8.45 -17.78
CA TYR A 311 -6.64 -9.09 -18.90
C TYR A 311 -6.15 -10.52 -18.63
N GLY A 312 -6.78 -11.23 -17.72
CA GLY A 312 -6.37 -12.59 -17.34
C GLY A 312 -5.10 -12.66 -16.47
N TYR A 313 -4.62 -11.55 -15.91
CA TYR A 313 -3.43 -11.51 -15.05
C TYR A 313 -3.66 -12.05 -13.63
N THR A 314 -4.86 -12.47 -13.31
CA THR A 314 -5.26 -13.01 -12.02
C THR A 314 -6.33 -14.10 -12.19
N ILE A 315 -6.86 -14.59 -11.07
CA ILE A 315 -7.92 -15.60 -11.02
C ILE A 315 -9.06 -15.11 -10.11
N PRO A 316 -10.30 -15.65 -10.23
CA PRO A 316 -11.35 -15.36 -9.27
C PRO A 316 -10.92 -15.70 -7.83
N ALA A 317 -11.28 -14.85 -6.87
CA ALA A 317 -11.02 -15.09 -5.45
C ALA A 317 -11.98 -16.13 -4.87
N ASN A 318 -11.57 -16.79 -3.79
CA ASN A 318 -12.46 -17.59 -2.96
C ASN A 318 -13.26 -16.72 -1.97
N PRO A 319 -14.41 -17.19 -1.44
CA PRO A 319 -15.26 -16.41 -0.55
C PRO A 319 -14.63 -16.06 0.81
N ALA A 320 -13.58 -16.76 1.24
CA ALA A 320 -12.84 -16.43 2.46
C ALA A 320 -11.85 -15.26 2.27
N GLY A 321 -11.63 -14.79 1.04
CA GLY A 321 -10.75 -13.66 0.72
C GLY A 321 -9.26 -13.97 0.80
N LEU A 322 -8.87 -15.22 1.00
CA LEU A 322 -7.47 -15.63 1.11
C LEU A 322 -6.88 -15.92 -0.28
N GLY A 323 -5.85 -15.18 -0.66
CA GLY A 323 -5.12 -15.39 -1.91
C GLY A 323 -4.24 -16.64 -1.91
N PRO A 324 -3.61 -17.00 -3.07
CA PRO A 324 -2.81 -18.21 -3.26
C PRO A 324 -1.70 -18.41 -2.24
N ARG A 325 -1.15 -17.33 -1.71
CA ARG A 325 -0.12 -17.34 -0.66
C ARG A 325 -0.57 -18.09 0.61
N TYR A 326 -1.86 -18.10 0.89
CA TYR A 326 -2.46 -18.70 2.08
C TYR A 326 -3.23 -19.98 1.79
N GLU A 327 -2.98 -20.64 0.65
CA GLU A 327 -3.72 -21.85 0.22
C GLU A 327 -3.78 -22.93 1.32
N THR A 328 -2.68 -23.10 2.08
CA THR A 328 -2.60 -24.09 3.17
C THR A 328 -3.43 -23.74 4.41
N TRP A 329 -3.91 -22.50 4.51
CA TRP A 329 -4.74 -22.00 5.61
C TRP A 329 -6.23 -21.96 5.26
N VAL A 330 -6.58 -22.22 4.00
CA VAL A 330 -7.98 -22.15 3.56
C VAL A 330 -8.80 -23.26 4.19
N ASP A 331 -9.85 -22.88 4.91
CA ASP A 331 -10.80 -23.81 5.52
C ASP A 331 -11.85 -24.27 4.49
N GLN A 332 -11.92 -25.56 4.23
CA GLN A 332 -12.90 -26.12 3.29
C GLN A 332 -14.34 -25.91 3.78
N ALA A 333 -14.57 -25.91 5.11
CA ALA A 333 -15.90 -25.67 5.65
C ALA A 333 -16.39 -24.24 5.36
N ALA A 334 -15.50 -23.25 5.43
CA ALA A 334 -15.83 -21.88 5.04
C ALA A 334 -16.13 -21.76 3.53
N LEU A 335 -15.39 -22.46 2.68
CA LEU A 335 -15.69 -22.51 1.23
C LEU A 335 -17.04 -23.17 0.94
N ASP A 336 -17.32 -24.30 1.57
CA ASP A 336 -18.60 -25.02 1.41
C ASP A 336 -19.77 -24.14 1.88
N LYS A 337 -19.59 -23.41 2.99
CA LYS A 337 -20.57 -22.44 3.49
C LYS A 337 -20.79 -21.30 2.49
N GLY A 338 -19.71 -20.74 1.93
CA GLY A 338 -19.79 -19.72 0.88
C GLY A 338 -20.58 -20.21 -0.34
N ALA A 339 -20.32 -21.44 -0.77
CA ALA A 339 -21.05 -22.06 -1.89
C ALA A 339 -22.55 -22.25 -1.57
N GLU A 340 -22.90 -22.70 -0.35
CA GLU A 340 -24.30 -22.80 0.11
C GLU A 340 -25.00 -21.43 0.13
N MET A 341 -24.26 -20.37 0.44
CA MET A 341 -24.77 -18.99 0.46
C MET A 341 -24.84 -18.35 -0.92
N GLY A 342 -24.28 -19.00 -1.97
CA GLY A 342 -24.20 -18.49 -3.34
C GLY A 342 -23.11 -17.44 -3.55
N LEU A 343 -22.06 -17.40 -2.69
CA LEU A 343 -20.98 -16.44 -2.78
C LEU A 343 -19.95 -16.83 -3.85
N ASN A 344 -19.35 -15.83 -4.49
CA ASN A 344 -18.29 -15.97 -5.49
C ASN A 344 -18.62 -16.96 -6.63
N ALA A 345 -19.92 -17.09 -6.93
CA ALA A 345 -20.45 -17.95 -8.00
C ALA A 345 -21.46 -17.13 -8.82
N TYR A 346 -21.11 -16.84 -10.06
CA TYR A 346 -22.00 -16.07 -10.94
C TYR A 346 -23.31 -16.81 -11.19
N SER A 347 -24.38 -16.32 -10.62
CA SER A 347 -25.74 -16.82 -10.81
C SER A 347 -26.76 -15.70 -10.63
N PRO A 348 -27.09 -14.96 -11.69
CA PRO A 348 -28.14 -13.91 -11.65
C PRO A 348 -29.47 -14.43 -11.10
N GLU A 349 -29.83 -15.69 -11.41
CA GLU A 349 -31.05 -16.33 -10.92
C GLU A 349 -31.02 -16.49 -9.39
N THR A 350 -29.87 -16.88 -8.82
CA THR A 350 -29.68 -16.95 -7.36
C THR A 350 -29.74 -15.55 -6.73
N ALA A 351 -29.10 -14.57 -7.34
CA ALA A 351 -29.15 -13.19 -6.87
C ALA A 351 -30.59 -12.65 -6.81
N ILE A 352 -31.36 -12.84 -7.90
CA ILE A 352 -32.76 -12.47 -7.97
C ILE A 352 -33.60 -13.16 -6.89
N ALA A 353 -33.41 -14.47 -6.70
CA ALA A 353 -34.15 -15.23 -5.69
C ALA A 353 -33.86 -14.73 -4.26
N ILE A 354 -32.58 -14.41 -3.95
CA ILE A 354 -32.21 -13.85 -2.65
C ILE A 354 -32.84 -12.48 -2.45
N LEU A 355 -32.83 -11.59 -3.47
CA LEU A 355 -33.44 -10.27 -3.42
C LEU A 355 -34.95 -10.35 -3.19
N ASP A 356 -35.64 -11.23 -3.93
CA ASP A 356 -37.08 -11.43 -3.82
C ASP A 356 -37.46 -11.94 -2.42
N GLU A 357 -36.72 -12.91 -1.87
CA GLU A 357 -36.93 -13.46 -0.53
C GLU A 357 -36.70 -12.42 0.56
N ALA A 358 -35.70 -11.55 0.39
CA ALA A 358 -35.37 -10.47 1.31
C ALA A 358 -36.30 -9.24 1.16
N GLY A 359 -37.23 -9.26 0.17
CA GLY A 359 -38.23 -8.21 -0.04
C GLY A 359 -37.76 -7.01 -0.86
N TYR A 360 -36.64 -7.14 -1.56
CA TYR A 360 -36.19 -6.17 -2.56
C TYR A 360 -36.91 -6.48 -3.87
N VAL A 361 -37.95 -5.72 -4.22
CA VAL A 361 -38.81 -5.97 -5.38
C VAL A 361 -39.03 -4.69 -6.18
N ASP A 362 -39.13 -4.79 -7.50
CA ASP A 362 -39.56 -3.68 -8.36
C ASP A 362 -41.07 -3.49 -8.21
N THR A 363 -41.48 -2.51 -7.43
CA THR A 363 -42.89 -2.24 -7.13
C THR A 363 -43.49 -1.18 -8.05
N ASN A 364 -42.67 -0.38 -8.71
CA ASN A 364 -43.08 0.71 -9.57
C ASN A 364 -43.01 0.35 -11.07
N GLY A 365 -42.30 -0.71 -11.45
CA GLY A 365 -42.20 -1.25 -12.82
C GLY A 365 -41.19 -0.53 -13.69
N ASP A 366 -40.20 0.15 -13.10
CA ASP A 366 -39.14 0.86 -13.84
C ASP A 366 -37.91 0.01 -14.14
N GLY A 367 -37.89 -1.24 -13.64
CA GLY A 367 -36.82 -2.22 -13.84
C GLY A 367 -35.80 -2.24 -12.71
N PHE A 368 -35.90 -1.36 -11.71
CA PHE A 368 -35.07 -1.35 -10.53
C PHE A 368 -35.90 -1.72 -9.29
N ARG A 369 -35.21 -2.25 -8.29
CA ARG A 369 -35.81 -2.75 -7.05
C ARG A 369 -35.85 -1.66 -6.00
N GLU A 370 -36.91 -1.63 -5.22
CA GLU A 370 -36.99 -0.88 -3.97
C GLU A 370 -36.52 -1.72 -2.80
N THR A 371 -36.13 -1.02 -1.72
CA THR A 371 -35.87 -1.65 -0.42
C THR A 371 -37.15 -2.22 0.17
N PRO A 372 -37.10 -3.12 1.18
CA PRO A 372 -38.29 -3.61 1.87
C PRO A 372 -39.14 -2.50 2.53
N ALA A 373 -38.56 -1.31 2.72
CA ALA A 373 -39.26 -0.11 3.18
C ALA A 373 -39.97 0.66 2.04
N GLY A 374 -39.78 0.28 0.79
CA GLY A 374 -40.36 0.90 -0.40
C GLY A 374 -39.57 2.12 -0.90
N GLU A 375 -38.31 2.26 -0.51
CA GLU A 375 -37.41 3.32 -0.97
C GLU A 375 -36.65 2.85 -2.21
N GLU A 376 -36.38 3.75 -3.17
CA GLU A 376 -35.55 3.44 -4.34
C GLU A 376 -34.15 2.96 -3.92
N LEU A 377 -33.72 1.81 -4.42
CA LEU A 377 -32.38 1.25 -4.17
C LEU A 377 -31.41 1.71 -5.26
N ALA A 378 -31.03 2.99 -5.20
CA ALA A 378 -30.00 3.57 -6.06
C ALA A 378 -28.73 3.86 -5.24
N PHE A 379 -27.57 3.46 -5.76
CA PHE A 379 -26.30 3.62 -5.05
C PHE A 379 -25.10 3.78 -5.99
N ASN A 380 -24.01 4.31 -5.46
CA ASN A 380 -22.77 4.47 -6.18
C ASN A 380 -21.78 3.34 -5.86
N VAL A 381 -21.08 2.88 -6.91
CA VAL A 381 -19.90 2.03 -6.79
C VAL A 381 -18.69 2.88 -7.14
N GLN A 382 -17.87 3.25 -6.15
CA GLN A 382 -16.72 4.10 -6.38
C GLN A 382 -15.46 3.29 -6.72
N VAL A 383 -14.66 3.88 -7.60
CA VAL A 383 -13.35 3.35 -8.02
C VAL A 383 -12.41 4.51 -8.30
N VAL A 384 -11.12 4.34 -8.06
CA VAL A 384 -10.11 5.38 -8.29
C VAL A 384 -10.10 5.80 -9.76
N ASN A 385 -10.19 7.11 -10.02
CA ASN A 385 -10.04 7.65 -11.36
C ASN A 385 -8.69 7.27 -11.97
N GLY A 386 -8.69 6.81 -13.24
CA GLY A 386 -7.47 6.49 -13.99
C GLY A 386 -6.86 5.10 -13.72
N TRP A 387 -7.39 4.30 -12.79
CA TRP A 387 -7.04 2.88 -12.66
C TRP A 387 -7.92 2.05 -13.61
N THR A 388 -7.46 1.96 -14.85
CA THR A 388 -8.28 1.50 -15.98
C THR A 388 -8.75 0.04 -15.87
N ASP A 389 -7.95 -0.82 -15.23
CA ASP A 389 -8.28 -2.19 -14.85
C ASP A 389 -9.46 -2.24 -13.88
N TRP A 390 -9.37 -1.50 -12.78
CA TRP A 390 -10.45 -1.45 -11.78
C TRP A 390 -11.68 -0.70 -12.29
N VAL A 391 -11.51 0.37 -13.08
CA VAL A 391 -12.64 1.07 -13.71
C VAL A 391 -13.43 0.13 -14.61
N THR A 392 -12.73 -0.65 -15.45
CA THR A 392 -13.38 -1.65 -16.31
C THR A 392 -14.06 -2.75 -15.48
N SER A 393 -13.40 -3.25 -14.44
CA SER A 393 -13.97 -4.24 -13.53
C SER A 393 -15.25 -3.75 -12.85
N VAL A 394 -15.24 -2.51 -12.33
CA VAL A 394 -16.42 -1.91 -11.67
C VAL A 394 -17.55 -1.62 -12.66
N GLN A 395 -17.24 -1.26 -13.93
CA GLN A 395 -18.25 -1.12 -14.96
C GLN A 395 -18.96 -2.45 -15.27
N ILE A 396 -18.21 -3.57 -15.38
CA ILE A 396 -18.78 -4.92 -15.52
C ILE A 396 -19.67 -5.24 -14.32
N ILE A 397 -19.17 -5.05 -13.10
CA ILE A 397 -19.89 -5.33 -11.84
C ILE A 397 -21.17 -4.49 -11.74
N SER A 398 -21.10 -3.19 -12.05
CA SER A 398 -22.27 -2.31 -12.02
C SER A 398 -23.32 -2.73 -13.05
N GLN A 399 -22.92 -3.19 -14.23
CA GLN A 399 -23.85 -3.75 -15.23
C GLN A 399 -24.49 -5.04 -14.69
N ASN A 400 -23.70 -5.95 -14.09
CA ASN A 400 -24.25 -7.17 -13.49
C ASN A 400 -25.27 -6.86 -12.37
N PHE A 401 -25.04 -5.81 -11.58
CA PHE A 401 -26.01 -5.35 -10.58
C PHE A 401 -27.29 -4.84 -11.24
N GLN A 402 -27.17 -4.06 -12.32
CA GLN A 402 -28.34 -3.57 -13.05
C GLN A 402 -29.13 -4.72 -13.71
N ASP A 403 -28.48 -5.77 -14.18
CA ASP A 403 -29.13 -6.94 -14.78
C ASP A 403 -30.02 -7.72 -13.79
N VAL A 404 -29.78 -7.57 -12.49
CA VAL A 404 -30.62 -8.15 -11.42
C VAL A 404 -31.52 -7.12 -10.74
N GLY A 405 -31.62 -5.91 -11.29
CA GLY A 405 -32.50 -4.84 -10.85
C GLY A 405 -31.97 -3.96 -9.72
N LEU A 406 -30.64 -3.92 -9.50
CA LEU A 406 -30.00 -3.00 -8.57
C LEU A 406 -29.49 -1.76 -9.30
N ASN A 407 -29.96 -0.54 -8.93
CA ASN A 407 -29.59 0.69 -9.61
C ASN A 407 -28.19 1.18 -9.19
N ALA A 408 -27.15 0.47 -9.65
CA ALA A 408 -25.74 0.78 -9.37
C ALA A 408 -25.15 1.75 -10.39
N GLN A 409 -24.48 2.81 -9.92
CA GLN A 409 -23.84 3.83 -10.75
C GLN A 409 -22.34 3.89 -10.45
N VAL A 410 -21.50 3.92 -11.48
CA VAL A 410 -20.04 4.06 -11.32
C VAL A 410 -19.68 5.52 -11.06
N VAL A 411 -18.87 5.78 -10.03
CA VAL A 411 -18.26 7.09 -9.78
C VAL A 411 -16.74 6.94 -9.61
N THR A 412 -16.00 7.91 -10.13
CA THR A 412 -14.52 7.83 -10.23
C THR A 412 -13.86 9.03 -9.55
N PRO A 413 -13.85 9.09 -8.20
CA PRO A 413 -13.11 10.12 -7.48
C PRO A 413 -11.59 9.98 -7.69
N GLU A 414 -10.85 11.06 -7.50
CA GLU A 414 -9.39 11.04 -7.40
C GLU A 414 -8.95 10.21 -6.19
N PHE A 415 -7.72 9.68 -6.22
CA PHE A 415 -7.21 8.75 -5.20
C PHE A 415 -7.39 9.26 -3.75
N GLY A 416 -7.02 10.51 -3.48
CA GLY A 416 -7.14 11.07 -2.12
C GLY A 416 -8.59 11.18 -1.63
N GLU A 417 -9.53 11.54 -2.52
CA GLU A 417 -10.96 11.57 -2.21
C GLU A 417 -11.51 10.15 -2.01
N TRP A 418 -11.15 9.22 -2.89
CA TRP A 418 -11.54 7.82 -2.79
C TRP A 418 -11.10 7.21 -1.46
N LEU A 419 -9.84 7.41 -1.06
CA LEU A 419 -9.30 6.90 0.20
C LEU A 419 -9.98 7.54 1.42
N ASN A 420 -10.16 8.87 1.38
CA ASN A 420 -10.87 9.58 2.45
C ASN A 420 -12.32 9.07 2.60
N ASN A 421 -13.03 8.79 1.50
CA ASN A 421 -14.37 8.24 1.54
C ASN A 421 -14.39 6.86 2.22
N LEU A 422 -13.41 6.00 1.95
CA LEU A 422 -13.26 4.70 2.62
C LEU A 422 -13.01 4.85 4.11
N GLN A 423 -12.07 5.71 4.49
CA GLN A 423 -11.69 5.93 5.89
C GLN A 423 -12.81 6.56 6.71
N THR A 424 -13.57 7.48 6.13
CA THR A 424 -14.68 8.16 6.80
C THR A 424 -16.03 7.43 6.69
N GLY A 425 -16.13 6.40 5.82
CA GLY A 425 -17.41 5.76 5.51
C GLY A 425 -18.35 6.61 4.64
N ALA A 426 -17.83 7.60 3.92
CA ALA A 426 -18.60 8.50 3.05
C ALA A 426 -18.84 7.90 1.65
N TYR A 427 -19.24 6.63 1.58
CA TYR A 427 -19.50 5.89 0.32
C TYR A 427 -20.63 4.88 0.50
N ASP A 428 -21.13 4.30 -0.58
CA ASP A 428 -22.10 3.21 -0.60
C ASP A 428 -21.40 1.85 -0.79
N VAL A 429 -20.78 1.67 -1.95
CA VAL A 429 -19.97 0.51 -2.33
C VAL A 429 -18.66 1.01 -2.93
N SER A 430 -17.55 0.35 -2.64
CA SER A 430 -16.23 0.68 -3.19
C SER A 430 -15.46 -0.56 -3.53
N ILE A 431 -14.76 -0.55 -4.67
CA ILE A 431 -13.65 -1.49 -4.87
C ILE A 431 -12.46 -1.01 -4.05
N GLY A 432 -11.70 -1.96 -3.49
CA GLY A 432 -10.51 -1.67 -2.72
C GLY A 432 -9.64 -2.91 -2.57
N TRP A 433 -8.44 -2.72 -2.06
CA TRP A 433 -7.53 -3.81 -1.74
C TRP A 433 -7.67 -4.25 -0.29
N SER A 434 -7.11 -5.41 0.03
CA SER A 434 -6.74 -5.83 1.37
C SER A 434 -5.28 -6.24 1.35
N ASP A 435 -4.56 -6.03 2.44
CA ASP A 435 -3.16 -6.40 2.49
C ASP A 435 -2.97 -7.83 2.97
N ALA A 436 -2.04 -8.52 2.33
CA ALA A 436 -1.49 -9.77 2.80
C ALA A 436 -0.36 -9.48 3.80
N GLY A 437 -0.31 -10.24 4.89
CA GLY A 437 0.76 -10.13 5.88
C GLY A 437 1.55 -11.42 6.02
N ARG A 438 2.17 -11.60 7.18
CA ARG A 438 2.92 -12.80 7.53
C ARG A 438 2.05 -14.05 7.58
N SER A 439 0.81 -13.89 8.06
CA SER A 439 -0.18 -14.96 8.16
C SER A 439 -1.58 -14.44 7.77
N PRO A 440 -2.59 -15.31 7.58
CA PRO A 440 -3.96 -14.87 7.35
C PRO A 440 -4.55 -14.00 8.46
N TRP A 441 -4.01 -14.08 9.69
CA TRP A 441 -4.38 -13.18 10.78
C TRP A 441 -4.24 -11.72 10.38
N ASN A 442 -3.18 -11.35 9.68
CA ASN A 442 -2.97 -9.96 9.22
C ASN A 442 -4.11 -9.48 8.32
N TYR A 443 -4.59 -10.33 7.40
CA TYR A 443 -5.73 -10.01 6.55
C TYR A 443 -6.99 -9.77 7.38
N TYR A 444 -7.35 -10.72 8.27
CA TYR A 444 -8.54 -10.60 9.10
C TYR A 444 -8.44 -9.49 10.13
N TYR A 445 -7.25 -9.25 10.71
CA TYR A 445 -7.01 -8.11 11.58
C TYR A 445 -7.34 -6.79 10.87
N ASN A 446 -6.83 -6.61 9.66
CA ASN A 446 -7.02 -5.37 8.90
C ASN A 446 -8.48 -5.12 8.49
N VAL A 447 -9.29 -6.16 8.29
CA VAL A 447 -10.66 -6.02 7.78
C VAL A 447 -11.76 -6.23 8.84
N LEU A 448 -11.42 -6.74 10.04
CA LEU A 448 -12.39 -7.10 11.07
C LEU A 448 -12.17 -6.43 12.44
N TYR A 449 -10.91 -6.05 12.79
CA TYR A 449 -10.59 -5.63 14.15
C TYR A 449 -11.15 -4.25 14.46
N SER A 450 -12.09 -4.17 15.41
CA SER A 450 -12.77 -2.91 15.75
C SER A 450 -11.84 -1.84 16.33
N GLY A 451 -10.73 -2.25 16.97
CA GLY A 451 -9.69 -1.35 17.49
C GLY A 451 -8.95 -0.54 16.42
N LEU A 452 -9.19 -0.82 15.13
CA LEU A 452 -8.68 -0.01 14.01
C LEU A 452 -9.55 1.21 13.69
N ILE A 453 -10.67 1.41 14.40
CA ILE A 453 -11.37 2.70 14.38
C ILE A 453 -10.61 3.64 15.31
N GLY A 454 -9.92 4.63 14.72
CA GLY A 454 -9.17 5.62 15.48
C GLY A 454 -10.05 6.50 16.38
N GLU A 455 -9.45 7.20 17.33
CA GLU A 455 -10.18 8.17 18.17
C GLU A 455 -10.78 9.32 17.35
N ASP A 456 -10.21 9.59 16.17
CA ASP A 456 -10.75 10.52 15.17
C ASP A 456 -11.94 9.96 14.38
N GLY A 457 -12.31 8.69 14.62
CA GLY A 457 -13.38 7.97 13.94
C GLY A 457 -13.00 7.43 12.56
N LEU A 458 -11.73 7.57 12.13
CA LEU A 458 -11.27 7.02 10.86
C LEU A 458 -11.12 5.49 10.93
N ARG A 459 -11.53 4.82 9.86
CA ARG A 459 -11.36 3.38 9.67
C ARG A 459 -9.94 3.13 9.14
N ASN A 460 -9.05 2.78 10.03
CA ASN A 460 -7.65 2.50 9.68
C ASN A 460 -7.49 1.13 9.01
N ALA A 461 -6.33 0.86 8.47
CA ALA A 461 -6.03 -0.31 7.65
C ALA A 461 -7.10 -0.48 6.55
N GLN A 462 -7.74 -1.64 6.46
CA GLN A 462 -8.83 -1.93 5.52
C GLN A 462 -10.16 -2.29 6.22
N LEU A 463 -10.40 -1.78 7.43
CA LEU A 463 -11.70 -1.90 8.11
C LEU A 463 -12.79 -1.07 7.38
N TRP A 464 -12.65 -0.95 6.08
CA TRP A 464 -13.43 -0.01 5.28
C TRP A 464 -14.93 -0.33 5.22
N SER A 465 -15.33 -1.61 5.25
CA SER A 465 -16.75 -1.97 5.36
C SER A 465 -17.43 -1.38 6.61
N GLY A 466 -16.66 -1.10 7.66
CA GLY A 466 -17.16 -0.68 8.96
C GLY A 466 -17.88 -1.80 9.73
N TRP A 467 -17.82 -3.04 9.27
CA TRP A 467 -18.33 -4.19 9.99
C TRP A 467 -17.45 -4.49 11.20
N THR A 468 -18.06 -4.70 12.37
CA THR A 468 -17.36 -5.03 13.61
C THR A 468 -18.12 -6.11 14.37
N SER A 469 -17.43 -6.90 15.17
CA SER A 469 -18.00 -7.95 16.00
C SER A 469 -17.12 -8.24 17.21
N ASP A 470 -17.72 -8.28 18.40
CA ASP A 470 -17.01 -8.69 19.63
C ASP A 470 -16.42 -10.11 19.50
N GLU A 471 -17.05 -11.00 18.72
CA GLU A 471 -16.57 -12.35 18.45
C GLU A 471 -15.31 -12.32 17.57
N ALA A 472 -15.28 -11.49 16.52
CA ALA A 472 -14.11 -11.34 15.67
C ALA A 472 -12.93 -10.75 16.46
N ASP A 473 -13.18 -9.72 17.27
CA ASP A 473 -12.16 -9.12 18.14
C ASP A 473 -11.60 -10.15 19.13
N ALA A 474 -12.46 -10.94 19.76
CA ALA A 474 -12.04 -11.99 20.68
C ALA A 474 -11.19 -13.07 20.01
N LEU A 475 -11.51 -13.48 18.77
CA LEU A 475 -10.72 -14.44 17.99
C LEU A 475 -9.36 -13.86 17.59
N LEU A 476 -9.33 -12.59 17.14
CA LEU A 476 -8.09 -11.91 16.79
C LEU A 476 -7.16 -11.76 18.01
N ASP A 477 -7.71 -11.42 19.17
CA ASP A 477 -6.98 -11.38 20.45
C ASP A 477 -6.52 -12.77 20.90
N ALA A 478 -7.35 -13.81 20.73
CA ALA A 478 -6.98 -15.20 21.06
C ALA A 478 -5.80 -15.67 20.21
N PHE A 479 -5.80 -15.37 18.91
CA PHE A 479 -4.67 -15.70 18.01
C PHE A 479 -3.35 -15.12 18.54
N THR A 480 -3.37 -13.87 18.99
CA THR A 480 -2.17 -13.18 19.48
C THR A 480 -1.76 -13.64 20.89
N SER A 481 -2.64 -14.34 21.60
CA SER A 481 -2.40 -14.82 22.96
C SER A 481 -1.77 -16.21 23.03
N THR A 482 -1.64 -16.91 21.88
CA THR A 482 -1.06 -18.25 21.80
C THR A 482 0.06 -18.31 20.75
N ALA A 483 1.06 -19.15 20.99
CA ALA A 483 2.09 -19.53 20.04
C ALA A 483 1.87 -20.95 19.48
N ASP A 484 0.79 -21.62 19.87
CA ASP A 484 0.45 -22.96 19.38
C ASP A 484 -0.13 -22.87 17.97
N ALA A 485 0.55 -23.49 17.00
CA ALA A 485 0.18 -23.40 15.58
C ALA A 485 -1.16 -24.09 15.24
N GLU A 486 -1.55 -25.15 15.97
CA GLU A 486 -2.82 -25.84 15.75
C GLU A 486 -3.97 -24.96 16.28
N GLU A 487 -3.80 -24.33 17.44
CA GLU A 487 -4.76 -23.39 17.99
C GLU A 487 -4.91 -22.15 17.10
N GLN A 488 -3.79 -21.60 16.60
CA GLN A 488 -3.83 -20.49 15.63
C GLN A 488 -4.57 -20.84 14.35
N ALA A 489 -4.36 -22.06 13.81
CA ALA A 489 -5.07 -22.52 12.61
C ALA A 489 -6.58 -22.64 12.85
N GLU A 490 -7.00 -23.17 14.00
CA GLU A 490 -8.42 -23.28 14.36
C GLU A 490 -9.07 -21.89 14.52
N ILE A 491 -8.37 -20.94 15.10
CA ILE A 491 -8.85 -19.54 15.21
C ILE A 491 -9.02 -18.92 13.81
N VAL A 492 -8.05 -19.12 12.92
CA VAL A 492 -8.15 -18.62 11.53
C VAL A 492 -9.34 -19.26 10.81
N ASN A 493 -9.64 -20.55 11.03
CA ASN A 493 -10.83 -21.20 10.46
C ASN A 493 -12.13 -20.54 10.95
N GLN A 494 -12.20 -20.17 12.24
CA GLN A 494 -13.35 -19.46 12.78
C GLN A 494 -13.48 -18.05 12.21
N LEU A 495 -12.37 -17.32 12.02
CA LEU A 495 -12.37 -16.00 11.36
C LEU A 495 -12.84 -16.10 9.90
N GLN A 496 -12.42 -17.15 9.15
CA GLN A 496 -12.92 -17.42 7.79
C GLN A 496 -14.43 -17.59 7.78
N ASN A 497 -14.96 -18.40 8.69
CA ASN A 497 -16.39 -18.65 8.79
C ASN A 497 -17.17 -17.38 9.11
N LEU A 498 -16.70 -16.55 10.07
CA LEU A 498 -17.31 -15.26 10.37
C LEU A 498 -17.31 -14.31 9.17
N PHE A 499 -16.20 -14.21 8.46
CA PHE A 499 -16.06 -13.36 7.28
C PHE A 499 -17.05 -13.78 6.18
N VAL A 500 -17.14 -15.09 5.90
CA VAL A 500 -18.03 -15.66 4.89
C VAL A 500 -19.51 -15.49 5.29
N GLU A 501 -19.89 -15.89 6.51
CA GLU A 501 -21.28 -15.84 6.98
C GLU A 501 -21.85 -14.42 6.99
N ASN A 502 -21.01 -13.43 7.31
CA ASN A 502 -21.43 -12.02 7.38
C ASN A 502 -21.20 -11.26 6.07
N VAL A 503 -20.59 -11.89 5.05
CA VAL A 503 -20.24 -11.22 3.78
C VAL A 503 -19.62 -9.84 4.07
N VAL A 504 -18.57 -9.83 4.90
CA VAL A 504 -17.94 -8.58 5.39
C VAL A 504 -17.40 -7.74 4.25
N ALA A 505 -16.86 -8.41 3.24
CA ALA A 505 -16.53 -7.87 1.93
C ALA A 505 -16.81 -8.94 0.87
N ILE A 506 -16.81 -8.57 -0.40
CA ILE A 506 -16.99 -9.49 -1.54
C ILE A 506 -15.64 -9.60 -2.26
N PRO A 507 -14.86 -10.67 -2.02
CA PRO A 507 -13.59 -10.90 -2.69
C PRO A 507 -13.78 -11.05 -4.21
N LEU A 508 -12.98 -10.35 -5.01
CA LEU A 508 -13.06 -10.37 -6.46
C LEU A 508 -11.94 -11.21 -7.08
N PHE A 509 -10.70 -10.88 -6.76
CA PHE A 509 -9.52 -11.56 -7.27
C PHE A 509 -8.30 -11.29 -6.37
N PRO A 510 -7.30 -12.17 -6.31
CA PRO A 510 -5.98 -11.86 -5.79
C PRO A 510 -5.36 -10.74 -6.60
N GLY A 511 -4.94 -9.66 -5.95
CA GLY A 511 -4.32 -8.52 -6.62
C GLY A 511 -2.98 -8.92 -7.21
N PRO A 512 -2.74 -8.76 -8.51
CA PRO A 512 -1.41 -8.90 -9.08
C PRO A 512 -0.48 -7.86 -8.44
N THR A 513 0.74 -8.28 -8.14
CA THR A 513 1.78 -7.33 -7.74
C THR A 513 2.36 -6.75 -9.02
N TRP A 514 1.83 -5.59 -9.44
CA TRP A 514 2.30 -4.90 -10.63
C TRP A 514 3.77 -4.55 -10.49
N TYR A 515 4.57 -4.94 -11.47
CA TYR A 515 6.00 -4.69 -11.47
C TYR A 515 6.54 -4.74 -12.89
N GLU A 516 6.96 -3.59 -13.40
CA GLU A 516 7.63 -3.38 -14.66
C GLU A 516 8.94 -2.63 -14.42
N TRP A 517 9.98 -2.98 -15.18
CA TRP A 517 11.27 -2.30 -15.08
C TRP A 517 11.99 -2.22 -16.42
N ASN A 518 12.83 -1.19 -16.54
CA ASN A 518 13.64 -0.92 -17.70
C ASN A 518 15.13 -1.00 -17.33
N THR A 519 15.88 -1.87 -18.00
CA THR A 519 17.31 -2.12 -17.73
C THR A 519 18.27 -1.27 -18.55
N SER A 520 17.76 -0.32 -19.36
CA SER A 520 18.63 0.53 -20.21
C SER A 520 19.52 1.47 -19.42
N ARG A 521 19.09 1.94 -18.24
CA ARG A 521 19.83 2.89 -17.40
C ARG A 521 20.30 2.31 -16.06
N PHE A 522 19.57 1.36 -15.50
CA PHE A 522 19.84 0.76 -14.20
C PHE A 522 19.68 -0.76 -14.24
N THR A 523 20.44 -1.44 -13.37
CA THR A 523 20.38 -2.88 -13.12
C THR A 523 20.19 -3.13 -11.62
N GLY A 524 20.05 -4.40 -11.20
CA GLY A 524 19.85 -4.77 -9.80
C GLY A 524 18.39 -4.97 -9.42
N PHE A 525 17.48 -4.91 -10.39
CA PHE A 525 16.06 -5.24 -10.21
C PHE A 525 15.87 -6.75 -9.96
N PRO A 526 14.91 -7.16 -9.10
CA PRO A 526 14.53 -8.57 -9.00
C PRO A 526 13.97 -9.07 -10.34
N THR A 527 14.39 -10.28 -10.72
CA THR A 527 13.91 -10.97 -11.94
C THR A 527 13.15 -12.24 -11.55
N GLU A 528 12.44 -12.88 -12.51
CA GLU A 528 11.76 -14.13 -12.25
C GLU A 528 12.72 -15.24 -11.77
N GLU A 529 13.96 -15.26 -12.28
CA GLU A 529 15.00 -16.22 -11.91
C GLU A 529 15.69 -15.89 -10.57
N ASP A 530 15.73 -14.61 -10.19
CA ASP A 530 16.31 -14.11 -8.94
C ASP A 530 15.34 -13.13 -8.27
N TYR A 531 14.20 -13.66 -7.84
CA TYR A 531 13.13 -12.89 -7.21
C TYR A 531 13.40 -12.74 -5.71
N TYR A 532 14.45 -11.97 -5.38
CA TYR A 532 14.93 -11.78 -4.00
C TYR A 532 14.00 -10.93 -3.14
N THR A 533 13.05 -10.19 -3.75
CA THR A 533 12.03 -9.37 -3.07
C THR A 533 10.85 -9.08 -3.99
N GLN A 534 9.74 -8.65 -3.43
CA GLN A 534 8.58 -8.18 -4.19
C GLN A 534 8.96 -6.96 -5.03
N GLY A 535 8.72 -7.03 -6.35
CA GLY A 535 9.23 -6.04 -7.32
C GLY A 535 8.51 -4.69 -7.32
N SER A 536 7.30 -4.62 -6.78
CA SER A 536 6.46 -3.43 -6.82
C SER A 536 7.08 -2.21 -6.12
N PRO A 537 6.97 -0.99 -6.70
CA PRO A 537 7.49 0.22 -6.07
C PRO A 537 6.60 0.79 -4.96
N TRP A 538 5.37 0.29 -4.78
CA TRP A 538 4.51 0.75 -3.69
C TRP A 538 4.69 -0.10 -2.43
N ARG A 539 4.43 0.51 -1.27
CA ARG A 539 4.55 -0.13 0.04
C ARG A 539 3.30 -0.96 0.36
N GLY A 540 3.48 -2.18 0.85
CA GLY A 540 2.43 -2.94 1.52
C GLY A 540 2.48 -2.72 3.05
N ASN A 541 1.37 -3.03 3.75
CA ASN A 541 1.25 -2.73 5.19
C ASN A 541 2.21 -3.51 6.11
N VAL A 542 2.72 -4.66 5.67
CA VAL A 542 3.58 -5.53 6.50
C VAL A 542 4.87 -5.93 5.78
N HIS A 543 5.29 -5.15 4.78
CA HIS A 543 6.54 -5.43 4.07
C HIS A 543 7.10 -4.16 3.46
N ASN A 544 8.34 -3.87 3.79
CA ASN A 544 9.11 -2.74 3.29
C ASN A 544 10.17 -3.19 2.27
N SER A 545 9.89 -4.29 1.58
CA SER A 545 10.88 -4.99 0.76
C SER A 545 11.34 -4.23 -0.49
N ARG A 546 10.57 -3.23 -0.95
CA ARG A 546 11.00 -2.32 -2.03
C ARG A 546 12.28 -1.54 -1.66
N LEU A 547 12.55 -1.36 -0.37
CA LEU A 547 13.79 -0.79 0.12
C LEU A 547 15.02 -1.59 -0.36
N LEU A 548 14.91 -2.93 -0.41
CA LEU A 548 15.96 -3.81 -0.94
C LEU A 548 16.24 -3.53 -2.41
N ILE A 549 15.21 -3.25 -3.22
CA ILE A 549 15.39 -2.88 -4.63
C ILE A 549 16.17 -1.59 -4.73
N ALA A 550 15.68 -0.52 -4.08
CA ALA A 550 16.30 0.79 -4.12
C ALA A 550 17.78 0.78 -3.71
N LEU A 551 18.15 -0.09 -2.75
CA LEU A 551 19.53 -0.29 -2.32
C LEU A 551 20.36 -1.14 -3.29
N ASN A 552 19.74 -2.02 -4.10
CA ASN A 552 20.44 -2.87 -5.04
C ASN A 552 20.58 -2.26 -6.44
N LEU A 553 19.84 -1.19 -6.73
CA LEU A 553 19.95 -0.50 -8.02
C LEU A 553 21.36 0.06 -8.25
N VAL A 554 21.87 -0.16 -9.46
CA VAL A 554 23.20 0.27 -9.92
C VAL A 554 23.05 0.89 -11.31
N PRO A 555 23.66 2.06 -11.59
CA PRO A 555 23.72 2.61 -12.93
C PRO A 555 24.43 1.69 -13.91
N VAL A 556 23.91 1.56 -15.13
CA VAL A 556 24.57 0.77 -16.20
C VAL A 556 25.92 1.39 -16.55
N GLY A 557 26.98 0.56 -16.58
CA GLY A 557 28.33 0.99 -16.95
C GLY A 557 29.21 1.47 -15.79
N GLN A 558 28.78 1.29 -14.55
CA GLN A 558 29.62 1.45 -13.35
C GLN A 558 30.17 0.12 -12.84
#